data_1fe7f84346a1a809bd5357f39ed4adca
#
_entry.id   1fe7f84346a1a809bd5357f39ed4adca
#
_cell.length_a   1.000
_cell.length_b   1.000
_cell.length_c   1.000
_cell.angle_alpha   90.00
_cell.angle_beta   90.00
_cell.angle_gamma   90.00
#
_symmetry.space_group_name_H-M   'P 1'
#
loop_
_entity.id
_entity.type
_entity.pdbx_description
1 polymer ?
#
loop_
_entity_poly.entity_id
_entity_poly.type
_entity_poly.pdbx_seq_one_letter_code
_entity_poly.pdbx_strand_id
1 'polypeptide(L)'
;MPAALRCASVTAVALDDFEAALIPTGETDIFVRRAGSGPPLLLLHGFPQTHLMWRDVAPRLASRYTVVCADLRGYGQSGCPASTPDHAPYAKRAMAADMVAAMARLRFDRFAVAGHDRGGRVAYRLALDHPRRVDRIAVLDVLPTAEAWTRADARFALAFWPWALLAQPAPLPERLLAAVPDAVIDDALGGWGSPAGVFNDGVRAAYVAALRDPDRLHAICEEYRAAATLDRAHDEADQARGRRITCPLLALWSAQGPLGTWYEAADGR
;
A
#
# COMPACT_ATOMS: atom_id res chain seq x y z
N MET A 1 -20.05 45.32 8.07
CA MET A 1 -20.56 43.92 8.04
C MET A 1 -19.73 43.14 7.03
N PRO A 2 -18.89 42.17 7.41
CA PRO A 2 -18.15 41.42 6.45
C PRO A 2 -19.05 40.36 5.79
N ALA A 3 -18.94 40.25 4.46
CA ALA A 3 -19.68 39.30 3.65
C ALA A 3 -19.25 37.87 4.00
N ALA A 4 -20.21 37.04 4.42
CA ALA A 4 -20.02 35.62 4.62
C ALA A 4 -19.72 34.96 3.25
N LEU A 5 -18.51 34.50 3.07
CA LEU A 5 -18.15 33.60 1.98
C LEU A 5 -19.02 32.33 2.11
N ARG A 6 -20.00 32.21 1.25
CA ARG A 6 -20.74 30.94 1.06
C ARG A 6 -19.76 29.94 0.49
N CYS A 7 -19.32 29.00 1.33
CA CYS A 7 -18.64 27.80 0.87
C CYS A 7 -19.64 27.02 0.00
N ALA A 8 -19.43 27.01 -1.31
CA ALA A 8 -20.20 26.15 -2.20
C ALA A 8 -19.98 24.71 -1.72
N SER A 9 -21.05 24.01 -1.37
CA SER A 9 -21.01 22.58 -1.09
C SER A 9 -20.62 21.86 -2.37
N VAL A 10 -19.33 21.57 -2.52
CA VAL A 10 -18.87 20.62 -3.52
C VAL A 10 -19.44 19.29 -3.07
N THR A 11 -20.42 18.77 -3.80
CA THR A 11 -20.94 17.42 -3.60
C THR A 11 -19.74 16.48 -3.73
N ALA A 12 -19.34 15.85 -2.63
CA ALA A 12 -18.20 14.94 -2.63
C ALA A 12 -18.57 13.75 -3.52
N VAL A 13 -17.87 13.59 -4.64
CA VAL A 13 -17.99 12.45 -5.53
C VAL A 13 -17.56 11.20 -4.73
N ALA A 14 -18.40 10.16 -4.65
CA ALA A 14 -18.02 8.94 -3.94
C ALA A 14 -16.92 8.18 -4.72
N LEU A 15 -16.14 7.33 -4.04
CA LEU A 15 -15.10 6.54 -4.70
C LEU A 15 -15.68 5.61 -5.80
N ASP A 16 -16.92 5.17 -5.62
CA ASP A 16 -17.63 4.33 -6.60
C ASP A 16 -17.93 5.08 -7.91
N ASP A 17 -17.99 6.40 -7.88
CA ASP A 17 -18.18 7.26 -9.05
C ASP A 17 -16.86 7.53 -9.80
N PHE A 18 -15.71 7.10 -9.28
CA PHE A 18 -14.42 7.23 -9.94
C PHE A 18 -14.38 6.31 -11.17
N GLU A 19 -13.82 6.80 -12.26
CA GLU A 19 -13.56 5.97 -13.46
C GLU A 19 -12.70 4.77 -13.09
N ALA A 20 -13.21 3.56 -13.34
CA ALA A 20 -12.50 2.31 -13.10
C ALA A 20 -11.80 1.85 -14.38
N ALA A 21 -10.56 1.39 -14.26
CA ALA A 21 -9.81 0.83 -15.37
C ALA A 21 -8.90 -0.30 -14.91
N LEU A 22 -8.70 -1.29 -15.79
CA LEU A 22 -7.67 -2.30 -15.67
C LEU A 22 -6.55 -1.96 -16.66
N ILE A 23 -5.34 -1.72 -16.16
CA ILE A 23 -4.23 -1.15 -16.93
C ILE A 23 -3.13 -2.19 -17.09
N PRO A 24 -2.82 -2.64 -18.33
CA PRO A 24 -1.71 -3.56 -18.56
C PRO A 24 -0.36 -2.91 -18.24
N THR A 25 0.44 -3.55 -17.39
CA THR A 25 1.77 -3.06 -16.99
C THR A 25 2.92 -3.90 -17.51
N GLY A 26 2.61 -4.97 -18.25
CA GLY A 26 3.56 -5.89 -18.85
C GLY A 26 3.47 -7.28 -18.27
N GLU A 27 3.78 -7.45 -17.00
CA GLU A 27 3.67 -8.75 -16.31
C GLU A 27 2.26 -9.03 -15.78
N THR A 28 1.51 -7.98 -15.46
CA THR A 28 0.18 -8.08 -14.87
C THR A 28 -0.67 -6.87 -15.24
N ASP A 29 -1.96 -6.95 -14.92
CA ASP A 29 -2.88 -5.81 -15.03
C ASP A 29 -3.09 -5.17 -13.66
N ILE A 30 -3.04 -3.85 -13.61
CA ILE A 30 -3.29 -3.07 -12.39
C ILE A 30 -4.65 -2.40 -12.47
N PHE A 31 -5.50 -2.73 -11.49
CA PHE A 31 -6.78 -2.05 -11.33
C PHE A 31 -6.58 -0.67 -10.69
N VAL A 32 -7.27 0.32 -11.24
CA VAL A 32 -7.26 1.68 -10.71
C VAL A 32 -8.66 2.28 -10.68
N ARG A 33 -8.88 3.19 -9.73
CA ARG A 33 -9.98 4.14 -9.70
C ARG A 33 -9.43 5.56 -9.84
N ARG A 34 -9.97 6.36 -10.76
CA ARG A 34 -9.46 7.69 -11.07
C ARG A 34 -10.56 8.73 -11.09
N ALA A 35 -10.32 9.90 -10.47
CA ALA A 35 -11.16 11.08 -10.60
C ALA A 35 -10.40 12.37 -10.31
N GLY A 36 -11.08 13.49 -10.58
CA GLY A 36 -10.57 14.83 -10.35
C GLY A 36 -9.74 15.39 -11.50
N SER A 37 -9.28 16.61 -11.32
CA SER A 37 -8.44 17.33 -12.27
C SER A 37 -7.35 18.10 -11.51
N GLY A 38 -6.15 18.13 -12.05
CA GLY A 38 -5.00 18.79 -11.43
C GLY A 38 -3.76 17.89 -11.42
N PRO A 39 -2.73 18.21 -10.61
CA PRO A 39 -1.53 17.40 -10.52
C PRO A 39 -1.85 15.95 -10.15
N PRO A 40 -1.18 14.95 -10.80
CA PRO A 40 -1.48 13.54 -10.54
C PRO A 40 -1.00 13.09 -9.16
N LEU A 41 -1.85 12.35 -8.45
CA LEU A 41 -1.58 11.78 -7.13
C LEU A 41 -1.96 10.30 -7.12
N LEU A 42 -0.97 9.43 -6.95
CA LEU A 42 -1.13 7.99 -6.80
C LEU A 42 -1.31 7.64 -5.32
N LEU A 43 -2.35 6.84 -5.00
CA LEU A 43 -2.66 6.36 -3.66
C LEU A 43 -2.53 4.83 -3.60
N LEU A 44 -1.70 4.32 -2.68
CA LEU A 44 -1.37 2.91 -2.53
C LEU A 44 -1.77 2.40 -1.15
N HIS A 45 -2.52 1.30 -1.13
CA HIS A 45 -3.02 0.64 0.09
C HIS A 45 -2.00 -0.32 0.70
N GLY A 46 -2.31 -0.87 1.88
CA GLY A 46 -1.57 -1.92 2.55
C GLY A 46 -2.38 -3.22 2.74
N PHE A 47 -1.83 -4.16 3.52
CA PHE A 47 -2.50 -5.39 3.92
C PHE A 47 -3.51 -5.12 5.04
N PRO A 48 -4.69 -5.76 5.05
CA PRO A 48 -5.27 -6.65 4.03
C PRO A 48 -6.22 -5.90 3.08
N GLN A 49 -5.96 -4.62 2.86
CA GLN A 49 -6.86 -3.67 2.22
C GLN A 49 -6.70 -3.69 0.68
N THR A 50 -7.49 -2.83 0.03
CA THR A 50 -7.46 -2.55 -1.41
C THR A 50 -7.58 -1.03 -1.61
N HIS A 51 -7.76 -0.54 -2.83
CA HIS A 51 -8.07 0.86 -3.11
C HIS A 51 -9.21 1.42 -2.24
N LEU A 52 -10.11 0.55 -1.72
CA LEU A 52 -11.24 0.93 -0.87
C LEU A 52 -10.82 1.59 0.46
N MET A 53 -9.58 1.44 0.91
CA MET A 53 -9.10 2.16 2.09
C MET A 53 -9.15 3.68 1.90
N TRP A 54 -9.05 4.15 0.66
CA TRP A 54 -9.02 5.55 0.31
C TRP A 54 -10.41 6.18 0.10
N ARG A 55 -11.52 5.43 0.29
CA ARG A 55 -12.90 5.83 0.00
C ARG A 55 -13.33 7.15 0.63
N ASP A 56 -12.81 7.47 1.82
CA ASP A 56 -13.17 8.69 2.54
C ASP A 56 -12.19 9.86 2.28
N VAL A 57 -11.01 9.54 1.76
CA VAL A 57 -9.92 10.51 1.53
C VAL A 57 -9.83 10.91 0.06
N ALA A 58 -9.88 9.94 -0.86
CA ALA A 58 -9.72 10.18 -2.29
C ALA A 58 -10.75 11.18 -2.86
N PRO A 59 -12.04 11.13 -2.50
CA PRO A 59 -13.02 12.10 -2.96
C PRO A 59 -12.70 13.56 -2.57
N ARG A 60 -12.13 13.76 -1.37
CA ARG A 60 -11.70 15.08 -0.90
C ARG A 60 -10.49 15.59 -1.67
N LEU A 61 -9.55 14.70 -1.98
CA LEU A 61 -8.35 15.04 -2.74
C LEU A 61 -8.65 15.30 -4.21
N ALA A 62 -9.66 14.65 -4.79
CA ALA A 62 -10.08 14.83 -6.18
C ALA A 62 -10.54 16.24 -6.53
N SER A 63 -10.88 17.07 -5.54
CA SER A 63 -11.15 18.50 -5.74
C SER A 63 -9.90 19.32 -6.13
N ARG A 64 -8.68 18.79 -5.90
CA ARG A 64 -7.41 19.48 -6.12
C ARG A 64 -6.39 18.72 -6.94
N TYR A 65 -6.58 17.41 -7.09
CA TYR A 65 -5.66 16.48 -7.74
C TYR A 65 -6.39 15.60 -8.74
N THR A 66 -5.69 15.11 -9.74
CA THR A 66 -6.12 13.90 -10.43
C THR A 66 -5.68 12.71 -9.58
N VAL A 67 -6.62 12.16 -8.82
CA VAL A 67 -6.35 11.06 -7.89
C VAL A 67 -6.45 9.74 -8.63
N VAL A 68 -5.46 8.86 -8.41
CA VAL A 68 -5.42 7.47 -8.91
C VAL A 68 -5.26 6.55 -7.70
N CYS A 69 -6.29 5.81 -7.33
CA CYS A 69 -6.24 4.77 -6.30
C CYS A 69 -5.98 3.44 -6.98
N ALA A 70 -4.84 2.81 -6.74
CA ALA A 70 -4.47 1.55 -7.35
C ALA A 70 -4.60 0.37 -6.37
N ASP A 71 -5.03 -0.79 -6.87
CA ASP A 71 -4.79 -2.06 -6.19
C ASP A 71 -3.38 -2.55 -6.55
N LEU A 72 -2.61 -2.94 -5.54
CA LEU A 72 -1.30 -3.56 -5.77
C LEU A 72 -1.47 -4.92 -6.45
N ARG A 73 -0.46 -5.40 -7.23
CA ARG A 73 -0.48 -6.77 -7.77
C ARG A 73 -0.75 -7.78 -6.65
N GLY A 74 -1.60 -8.76 -6.91
CA GLY A 74 -2.03 -9.74 -5.91
C GLY A 74 -3.17 -9.28 -5.00
N TYR A 75 -3.60 -8.03 -5.08
CA TYR A 75 -4.67 -7.46 -4.24
C TYR A 75 -5.85 -6.98 -5.08
N GLY A 76 -7.00 -6.89 -4.42
CA GLY A 76 -8.23 -6.31 -4.97
C GLY A 76 -8.62 -6.88 -6.32
N GLN A 77 -8.66 -6.04 -7.35
CA GLN A 77 -9.01 -6.42 -8.72
C GLN A 77 -7.79 -6.48 -9.65
N SER A 78 -6.59 -6.22 -9.13
CA SER A 78 -5.33 -6.38 -9.89
C SER A 78 -5.01 -7.86 -10.11
N GLY A 79 -4.19 -8.14 -11.13
CA GLY A 79 -3.78 -9.49 -11.48
C GLY A 79 -2.79 -10.11 -10.48
N CYS A 80 -2.69 -11.44 -10.55
CA CYS A 80 -1.77 -12.26 -9.75
C CYS A 80 -0.76 -12.93 -10.71
N PRO A 81 0.39 -12.31 -10.99
CA PRO A 81 1.40 -12.94 -11.84
C PRO A 81 1.95 -14.22 -11.21
N ALA A 82 2.47 -15.14 -12.02
CA ALA A 82 3.09 -16.35 -11.52
C ALA A 82 4.26 -16.02 -10.59
N SER A 83 4.36 -16.76 -9.48
CA SER A 83 5.50 -16.64 -8.56
C SER A 83 6.74 -17.38 -9.07
N THR A 84 7.89 -16.98 -8.55
CA THR A 84 9.17 -17.64 -8.81
C THR A 84 9.82 -18.04 -7.48
N PRO A 85 10.74 -19.00 -7.45
CA PRO A 85 11.37 -19.47 -6.20
C PRO A 85 12.10 -18.38 -5.41
N ASP A 86 12.49 -17.30 -6.03
CA ASP A 86 13.12 -16.13 -5.41
C ASP A 86 12.11 -15.02 -5.03
N HIS A 87 10.81 -15.23 -5.29
CA HIS A 87 9.72 -14.28 -5.01
C HIS A 87 9.81 -12.94 -5.76
N ALA A 88 10.68 -12.82 -6.77
CA ALA A 88 10.96 -11.57 -7.48
C ALA A 88 9.72 -10.88 -8.07
N PRO A 89 8.72 -11.60 -8.64
CA PRO A 89 7.50 -10.98 -9.14
C PRO A 89 6.71 -10.21 -8.09
N TYR A 90 6.89 -10.49 -6.80
CA TYR A 90 6.17 -9.84 -5.71
C TYR A 90 7.03 -8.90 -4.86
N ALA A 91 8.29 -8.68 -5.26
CA ALA A 91 9.15 -7.68 -4.62
C ALA A 91 8.63 -6.25 -4.85
N LYS A 92 8.89 -5.36 -3.89
CA LYS A 92 8.48 -3.93 -3.98
C LYS A 92 9.02 -3.24 -5.23
N ARG A 93 10.16 -3.71 -5.76
CA ARG A 93 10.74 -3.22 -7.00
C ARG A 93 9.85 -3.53 -8.21
N ALA A 94 9.31 -4.74 -8.30
CA ALA A 94 8.36 -5.13 -9.33
C ALA A 94 7.04 -4.35 -9.20
N MET A 95 6.52 -4.22 -7.98
CA MET A 95 5.33 -3.42 -7.71
C MET A 95 5.53 -1.93 -8.05
N ALA A 96 6.71 -1.36 -7.77
CA ALA A 96 7.04 0.02 -8.15
C ALA A 96 7.07 0.19 -9.67
N ALA A 97 7.60 -0.79 -10.40
CA ALA A 97 7.59 -0.79 -11.86
C ALA A 97 6.17 -0.82 -12.44
N ASP A 98 5.24 -1.59 -11.84
CA ASP A 98 3.82 -1.55 -12.22
C ASP A 98 3.24 -0.14 -12.09
N MET A 99 3.51 0.53 -10.96
CA MET A 99 2.97 1.87 -10.73
C MET A 99 3.51 2.87 -11.75
N VAL A 100 4.80 2.78 -12.10
CA VAL A 100 5.38 3.60 -13.16
C VAL A 100 4.71 3.32 -14.51
N ALA A 101 4.50 2.05 -14.85
CA ALA A 101 3.87 1.65 -16.10
C ALA A 101 2.40 2.10 -16.16
N ALA A 102 1.64 1.88 -15.07
CA ALA A 102 0.23 2.28 -14.98
C ALA A 102 0.07 3.81 -15.11
N MET A 103 0.89 4.60 -14.39
CA MET A 103 0.84 6.05 -14.47
C MET A 103 1.26 6.56 -15.86
N ALA A 104 2.24 5.93 -16.50
CA ALA A 104 2.63 6.26 -17.87
C ALA A 104 1.51 5.97 -18.89
N ARG A 105 0.76 4.86 -18.74
CA ARG A 105 -0.43 4.55 -19.56
C ARG A 105 -1.54 5.57 -19.39
N LEU A 106 -1.67 6.13 -18.17
CA LEU A 106 -2.56 7.25 -17.86
C LEU A 106 -2.02 8.61 -18.33
N ARG A 107 -0.85 8.65 -18.98
CA ARG A 107 -0.15 9.84 -19.48
C ARG A 107 0.37 10.77 -18.39
N PHE A 108 0.73 10.20 -17.24
CA PHE A 108 1.37 10.92 -16.14
C PHE A 108 2.85 10.55 -16.08
N ASP A 109 3.71 11.42 -16.61
CA ASP A 109 5.16 11.21 -16.60
C ASP A 109 5.78 11.44 -15.23
N ARG A 110 5.22 12.34 -14.46
CA ARG A 110 5.60 12.64 -13.08
C ARG A 110 4.35 12.76 -12.23
N PHE A 111 4.44 12.32 -10.97
CA PHE A 111 3.32 12.30 -10.05
C PHE A 111 3.77 12.34 -8.58
N ALA A 112 2.88 12.80 -7.71
CA ALA A 112 3.01 12.58 -6.28
C ALA A 112 2.50 11.17 -5.93
N VAL A 113 3.06 10.57 -4.87
CA VAL A 113 2.61 9.26 -4.37
C VAL A 113 2.39 9.30 -2.87
N ALA A 114 1.30 8.71 -2.40
CA ALA A 114 1.09 8.45 -0.99
C ALA A 114 0.77 6.95 -0.80
N GLY A 115 1.39 6.34 0.21
CA GLY A 115 1.21 4.93 0.48
C GLY A 115 1.15 4.62 1.97
N HIS A 116 0.30 3.68 2.32
CA HIS A 116 0.16 3.15 3.67
C HIS A 116 0.68 1.71 3.74
N ASP A 117 1.36 1.35 4.82
CA ASP A 117 1.87 0.00 5.09
C ASP A 117 2.60 -0.60 3.87
N ARG A 118 2.10 -1.68 3.24
CA ARG A 118 2.70 -2.32 2.04
C ARG A 118 2.83 -1.30 0.89
N GLY A 119 1.81 -0.48 0.67
CA GLY A 119 1.83 0.61 -0.31
C GLY A 119 2.84 1.71 0.01
N GLY A 120 3.08 1.99 1.28
CA GLY A 120 4.14 2.92 1.71
C GLY A 120 5.53 2.38 1.34
N ARG A 121 5.73 1.05 1.45
CA ARG A 121 6.96 0.38 1.02
C ARG A 121 7.15 0.40 -0.49
N VAL A 122 6.09 0.24 -1.25
CA VAL A 122 6.12 0.45 -2.71
C VAL A 122 6.45 1.90 -3.03
N ALA A 123 5.86 2.86 -2.32
CA ALA A 123 6.07 4.28 -2.56
C ALA A 123 7.52 4.71 -2.35
N TYR A 124 8.17 4.31 -1.24
CA TYR A 124 9.57 4.68 -1.05
C TYR A 124 10.50 3.95 -2.03
N ARG A 125 10.21 2.70 -2.38
CA ARG A 125 10.96 1.96 -3.40
C ARG A 125 10.84 2.64 -4.76
N LEU A 126 9.66 3.09 -5.12
CA LEU A 126 9.40 3.86 -6.33
C LEU A 126 10.21 5.17 -6.36
N ALA A 127 10.25 5.90 -5.24
CA ALA A 127 11.04 7.14 -5.14
C ALA A 127 12.56 6.88 -5.23
N LEU A 128 13.06 5.76 -4.72
CA LEU A 128 14.47 5.36 -4.82
C LEU A 128 14.85 4.88 -6.22
N ASP A 129 14.03 4.02 -6.83
CA ASP A 129 14.36 3.41 -8.13
C ASP A 129 13.98 4.29 -9.32
N HIS A 130 12.96 5.16 -9.17
CA HIS A 130 12.45 6.02 -10.23
C HIS A 130 12.37 7.50 -9.81
N PRO A 131 13.48 8.12 -9.32
CA PRO A 131 13.46 9.47 -8.74
C PRO A 131 12.97 10.54 -9.71
N ARG A 132 13.10 10.33 -11.03
CA ARG A 132 12.60 11.27 -12.04
C ARG A 132 11.09 11.20 -12.26
N ARG A 133 10.41 10.16 -11.72
CA ARG A 133 8.96 9.95 -11.85
C ARG A 133 8.18 10.51 -10.66
N VAL A 134 8.82 10.66 -9.50
CA VAL A 134 8.19 11.05 -8.24
C VAL A 134 8.49 12.51 -7.92
N ASP A 135 7.44 13.33 -7.83
CA ASP A 135 7.55 14.74 -7.46
C ASP A 135 7.66 14.94 -5.94
N ARG A 136 6.90 14.18 -5.20
CA ARG A 136 6.87 14.13 -3.73
C ARG A 136 6.24 12.84 -3.23
N ILE A 137 6.60 12.45 -2.03
CA ILE A 137 6.12 11.21 -1.43
C ILE A 137 5.50 11.47 -0.06
N ALA A 138 4.44 10.74 0.27
CA ALA A 138 3.95 10.59 1.64
C ALA A 138 3.93 9.11 2.01
N VAL A 139 4.43 8.76 3.20
CA VAL A 139 4.36 7.41 3.76
C VAL A 139 3.59 7.45 5.06
N LEU A 140 2.65 6.50 5.24
CA LEU A 140 1.74 6.43 6.37
C LEU A 140 1.97 5.12 7.13
N ASP A 141 2.27 5.23 8.42
CA ASP A 141 2.50 4.11 9.35
C ASP A 141 3.47 3.05 8.80
N VAL A 142 4.65 3.47 8.34
CA VAL A 142 5.63 2.58 7.73
C VAL A 142 7.07 2.88 8.16
N LEU A 143 7.83 1.81 8.43
CA LEU A 143 9.29 1.80 8.47
C LEU A 143 9.83 1.13 7.20
N PRO A 144 11.05 1.45 6.73
CA PRO A 144 11.73 0.68 5.70
C PRO A 144 11.79 -0.81 6.05
N THR A 145 11.73 -1.67 5.03
CA THR A 145 11.60 -3.12 5.23
C THR A 145 12.79 -3.72 6.00
N ALA A 146 14.03 -3.34 5.63
CA ALA A 146 15.22 -3.79 6.34
C ALA A 146 15.24 -3.33 7.79
N GLU A 147 14.83 -2.08 8.04
CA GLU A 147 14.79 -1.50 9.39
C GLU A 147 13.77 -2.24 10.27
N ALA A 148 12.58 -2.55 9.74
CA ALA A 148 11.57 -3.30 10.46
C ALA A 148 12.08 -4.71 10.86
N TRP A 149 12.72 -5.43 9.95
CA TRP A 149 13.29 -6.75 10.23
C TRP A 149 14.47 -6.69 11.21
N THR A 150 15.34 -5.69 11.10
CA THR A 150 16.51 -5.53 11.98
C THR A 150 16.11 -5.22 13.43
N ARG A 151 14.99 -4.50 13.62
CA ARG A 151 14.48 -4.13 14.93
C ARG A 151 13.38 -5.04 15.46
N ALA A 152 13.05 -6.12 14.72
CA ALA A 152 12.01 -7.06 15.12
C ALA A 152 12.38 -7.74 16.46
N ASP A 153 11.52 -7.56 17.45
CA ASP A 153 11.59 -8.18 18.77
C ASP A 153 10.28 -8.93 19.07
N ALA A 154 10.11 -9.39 20.30
CA ALA A 154 8.89 -10.10 20.72
C ALA A 154 7.63 -9.23 20.56
N ARG A 155 7.72 -7.92 20.82
CA ARG A 155 6.59 -6.99 20.67
C ARG A 155 6.20 -6.88 19.21
N PHE A 156 7.19 -6.75 18.29
CA PHE A 156 6.97 -6.72 16.87
C PHE A 156 6.31 -8.02 16.37
N ALA A 157 6.83 -9.18 16.78
CA ALA A 157 6.30 -10.47 16.38
C ALA A 157 4.83 -10.69 16.78
N LEU A 158 4.47 -10.21 17.99
CA LEU A 158 3.11 -10.31 18.52
C LEU A 158 2.14 -9.31 17.85
N ALA A 159 2.57 -8.06 17.67
CA ALA A 159 1.71 -7.03 17.10
C ALA A 159 1.60 -7.10 15.56
N PHE A 160 2.68 -7.49 14.89
CA PHE A 160 2.77 -7.59 13.44
C PHE A 160 2.94 -9.04 12.98
N TRP A 161 2.15 -9.95 13.55
CA TRP A 161 2.20 -11.39 13.26
C TRP A 161 2.17 -11.74 11.75
N PRO A 162 1.52 -10.95 10.85
CA PRO A 162 1.55 -11.26 9.42
C PRO A 162 2.97 -11.31 8.84
N TRP A 163 3.91 -10.51 9.36
CA TRP A 163 5.27 -10.51 8.87
C TRP A 163 5.97 -11.87 9.02
N ALA A 164 5.82 -12.50 10.17
CA ALA A 164 6.44 -13.79 10.44
C ALA A 164 5.63 -14.95 9.83
N LEU A 165 4.29 -14.89 9.90
CA LEU A 165 3.42 -15.97 9.43
C LEU A 165 3.37 -16.04 7.90
N LEU A 166 3.09 -14.93 7.22
CA LEU A 166 2.88 -14.94 5.77
C LEU A 166 4.19 -15.14 5.00
N ALA A 167 5.34 -14.87 5.62
CA ALA A 167 6.65 -15.15 5.04
C ALA A 167 7.08 -16.62 5.15
N GLN A 168 6.32 -17.48 5.84
CA GLN A 168 6.64 -18.92 5.91
C GLN A 168 6.51 -19.57 4.53
N PRO A 169 7.27 -20.69 4.30
CA PRO A 169 7.14 -21.44 3.06
C PRO A 169 5.71 -21.90 2.77
N ALA A 170 5.34 -21.87 1.49
CA ALA A 170 4.07 -22.45 1.03
C ALA A 170 4.03 -23.96 1.34
N PRO A 171 2.85 -24.52 1.62
CA PRO A 171 1.53 -23.89 1.62
C PRO A 171 1.02 -23.55 3.04
N LEU A 172 1.89 -23.40 4.03
CA LEU A 172 1.46 -23.28 5.43
C LEU A 172 0.59 -22.03 5.68
N PRO A 173 1.03 -20.80 5.38
CA PRO A 173 0.23 -19.61 5.64
C PRO A 173 -1.06 -19.59 4.80
N GLU A 174 -1.01 -19.99 3.54
CA GLU A 174 -2.17 -20.06 2.67
C GLU A 174 -3.27 -20.97 3.27
N ARG A 175 -2.90 -22.15 3.76
CA ARG A 175 -3.87 -23.09 4.38
C ARG A 175 -4.46 -22.55 5.67
N LEU A 176 -3.66 -21.87 6.49
CA LEU A 176 -4.13 -21.31 7.76
C LEU A 176 -5.10 -20.16 7.53
N LEU A 177 -4.75 -19.21 6.64
CA LEU A 177 -5.59 -18.05 6.38
C LEU A 177 -6.87 -18.42 5.63
N ALA A 178 -6.80 -19.35 4.67
CA ALA A 178 -7.99 -19.84 3.96
C ALA A 178 -9.00 -20.56 4.86
N ALA A 179 -8.56 -21.13 5.97
CA ALA A 179 -9.44 -21.83 6.92
C ALA A 179 -10.30 -20.85 7.74
N VAL A 180 -9.83 -19.64 8.01
CA VAL A 180 -10.50 -18.66 8.88
C VAL A 180 -10.38 -17.21 8.37
N PRO A 181 -10.73 -16.94 7.10
CA PRO A 181 -10.46 -15.66 6.45
C PRO A 181 -11.15 -14.48 7.14
N ASP A 182 -12.36 -14.69 7.66
CA ASP A 182 -13.11 -13.66 8.39
C ASP A 182 -12.39 -13.25 9.67
N ALA A 183 -11.91 -14.20 10.47
CA ALA A 183 -11.19 -13.91 11.71
C ALA A 183 -9.85 -13.19 11.45
N VAL A 184 -9.15 -13.57 10.38
CA VAL A 184 -7.90 -12.89 9.95
C VAL A 184 -8.16 -11.43 9.59
N ILE A 185 -9.22 -11.15 8.83
CA ILE A 185 -9.58 -9.78 8.47
C ILE A 185 -10.02 -8.98 9.69
N ASP A 186 -10.85 -9.55 10.56
CA ASP A 186 -11.33 -8.86 11.76
C ASP A 186 -10.17 -8.49 12.70
N ASP A 187 -9.22 -9.40 12.91
CA ASP A 187 -8.01 -9.12 13.68
C ASP A 187 -7.15 -8.03 13.02
N ALA A 188 -6.89 -8.16 11.72
CA ALA A 188 -6.07 -7.19 10.99
C ALA A 188 -6.70 -5.78 10.92
N LEU A 189 -8.02 -5.67 10.87
CA LEU A 189 -8.71 -4.37 10.85
C LEU A 189 -8.92 -3.79 12.25
N GLY A 190 -9.15 -4.62 13.25
CA GLY A 190 -9.42 -4.20 14.63
C GLY A 190 -8.18 -4.15 15.52
N GLY A 191 -7.29 -5.11 15.38
CA GLY A 191 -6.12 -5.30 16.26
C GLY A 191 -5.09 -4.18 16.21
N TRP A 192 -5.06 -3.41 15.11
CA TRP A 192 -4.14 -2.27 14.97
C TRP A 192 -4.77 -0.91 15.27
N GLY A 193 -5.88 -0.91 16.02
CA GLY A 193 -6.44 0.32 16.62
C GLY A 193 -7.43 1.08 15.75
N SER A 194 -8.01 0.46 14.73
CA SER A 194 -9.10 1.08 13.99
C SER A 194 -10.36 1.23 14.86
N PRO A 195 -11.01 2.39 14.89
CA PRO A 195 -12.25 2.56 15.62
C PRO A 195 -13.36 1.63 15.10
N ALA A 196 -14.25 1.18 15.98
CA ALA A 196 -15.40 0.38 15.59
C ALA A 196 -16.26 1.13 14.54
N GLY A 197 -16.73 0.39 13.52
CA GLY A 197 -17.61 0.94 12.48
C GLY A 197 -16.91 1.73 11.35
N VAL A 198 -15.57 1.86 11.38
CA VAL A 198 -14.81 2.47 10.28
C VAL A 198 -14.95 1.66 8.99
N PHE A 199 -14.98 0.35 9.10
CA PHE A 199 -15.17 -0.54 7.96
C PHE A 199 -16.62 -1.01 7.91
N ASN A 200 -17.36 -0.58 6.89
CA ASN A 200 -18.70 -1.11 6.65
C ASN A 200 -18.65 -2.56 6.11
N ASP A 201 -19.79 -3.25 6.15
CA ASP A 201 -19.88 -4.66 5.77
C ASP A 201 -19.41 -4.94 4.35
N GLY A 202 -19.67 -4.03 3.40
CA GLY A 202 -19.25 -4.16 2.00
C GLY A 202 -17.73 -4.09 1.84
N VAL A 203 -17.08 -3.17 2.54
CA VAL A 203 -15.61 -3.05 2.54
C VAL A 203 -14.96 -4.26 3.20
N ARG A 204 -15.50 -4.68 4.37
CA ARG A 204 -15.03 -5.89 5.04
C ARG A 204 -15.17 -7.14 4.16
N ALA A 205 -16.33 -7.32 3.51
CA ALA A 205 -16.58 -8.44 2.62
C ALA A 205 -15.61 -8.47 1.42
N ALA A 206 -15.28 -7.30 0.85
CA ALA A 206 -14.30 -7.20 -0.23
C ALA A 206 -12.90 -7.67 0.21
N TYR A 207 -12.47 -7.34 1.43
CA TYR A 207 -11.17 -7.79 1.96
C TYR A 207 -11.18 -9.30 2.27
N VAL A 208 -12.27 -9.82 2.84
CA VAL A 208 -12.43 -11.27 3.09
C VAL A 208 -12.42 -12.06 1.78
N ALA A 209 -13.02 -11.52 0.71
CA ALA A 209 -13.04 -12.18 -0.59
C ALA A 209 -11.64 -12.44 -1.15
N ALA A 210 -10.68 -11.53 -0.91
CA ALA A 210 -9.30 -11.71 -1.33
C ALA A 210 -8.63 -12.94 -0.67
N LEU A 211 -8.90 -13.21 0.61
CA LEU A 211 -8.35 -14.37 1.32
C LEU A 211 -9.07 -15.68 0.97
N ARG A 212 -10.24 -15.62 0.35
CA ARG A 212 -10.98 -16.79 -0.16
C ARG A 212 -10.57 -17.18 -1.58
N ASP A 213 -9.92 -16.28 -2.30
CA ASP A 213 -9.35 -16.55 -3.61
C ASP A 213 -7.93 -17.12 -3.44
N PRO A 214 -7.67 -18.38 -3.82
CA PRO A 214 -6.38 -19.03 -3.58
C PRO A 214 -5.21 -18.37 -4.29
N ASP A 215 -5.44 -17.80 -5.49
CA ASP A 215 -4.38 -17.12 -6.25
C ASP A 215 -3.99 -15.80 -5.60
N ARG A 216 -4.97 -15.04 -5.10
CA ARG A 216 -4.74 -13.80 -4.35
C ARG A 216 -4.09 -14.06 -3.00
N LEU A 217 -4.56 -15.06 -2.28
CA LEU A 217 -3.96 -15.44 -0.99
C LEU A 217 -2.50 -15.86 -1.18
N HIS A 218 -2.20 -16.66 -2.22
CA HIS A 218 -0.82 -17.02 -2.56
C HIS A 218 0.00 -15.78 -2.91
N ALA A 219 -0.51 -14.89 -3.74
CA ALA A 219 0.15 -13.64 -4.13
C ALA A 219 0.46 -12.74 -2.92
N ILE A 220 -0.46 -12.63 -1.97
CA ILE A 220 -0.25 -11.92 -0.71
C ILE A 220 0.89 -12.55 0.09
N CYS A 221 0.92 -13.88 0.23
CA CYS A 221 2.01 -14.56 0.93
C CYS A 221 3.36 -14.38 0.21
N GLU A 222 3.38 -14.45 -1.13
CA GLU A 222 4.58 -14.20 -1.93
C GLU A 222 5.15 -12.80 -1.73
N GLU A 223 4.29 -11.80 -1.58
CA GLU A 223 4.70 -10.43 -1.28
C GLU A 223 5.39 -10.31 0.09
N TYR A 224 4.95 -11.07 1.10
CA TYR A 224 5.61 -11.14 2.41
C TYR A 224 6.91 -11.95 2.36
N ARG A 225 7.00 -13.02 1.56
CA ARG A 225 8.25 -13.77 1.30
C ARG A 225 9.29 -12.88 0.62
N ALA A 226 8.88 -12.13 -0.40
CA ALA A 226 9.74 -11.14 -1.05
C ALA A 226 10.21 -10.06 -0.05
N ALA A 227 9.34 -9.61 0.86
CA ALA A 227 9.70 -8.63 1.89
C ALA A 227 10.75 -9.17 2.88
N ALA A 228 10.67 -10.44 3.26
CA ALA A 228 11.63 -11.07 4.16
C ALA A 228 13.00 -11.36 3.51
N THR A 229 13.06 -11.38 2.18
CA THR A 229 14.23 -11.74 1.39
C THR A 229 14.71 -10.58 0.51
N LEU A 230 14.19 -10.45 -0.70
CA LEU A 230 14.66 -9.50 -1.71
C LEU A 230 14.50 -8.04 -1.30
N ASP A 231 13.35 -7.65 -0.73
CA ASP A 231 13.13 -6.25 -0.38
C ASP A 231 14.07 -5.81 0.73
N ARG A 232 14.29 -6.69 1.72
CA ARG A 232 15.30 -6.48 2.76
C ARG A 232 16.69 -6.30 2.16
N ALA A 233 17.12 -7.20 1.26
CA ALA A 233 18.41 -7.12 0.60
C ALA A 233 18.55 -5.85 -0.26
N HIS A 234 17.48 -5.42 -0.93
CA HIS A 234 17.46 -4.17 -1.69
C HIS A 234 17.67 -2.95 -0.79
N ASP A 235 16.98 -2.89 0.35
CA ASP A 235 17.12 -1.79 1.31
C ASP A 235 18.53 -1.75 1.90
N GLU A 236 19.08 -2.90 2.35
CA GLU A 236 20.43 -3.02 2.87
C GLU A 236 21.48 -2.57 1.84
N ALA A 237 21.31 -2.96 0.57
CA ALA A 237 22.20 -2.55 -0.50
C ALA A 237 22.14 -1.05 -0.81
N ASP A 238 20.95 -0.45 -0.72
CA ASP A 238 20.75 0.99 -0.91
C ASP A 238 21.34 1.79 0.26
N GLN A 239 21.17 1.33 1.49
CA GLN A 239 21.78 1.91 2.70
C GLN A 239 23.32 1.88 2.61
N ALA A 240 23.89 0.73 2.23
CA ALA A 240 25.33 0.58 2.06
C ALA A 240 25.94 1.51 0.99
N ARG A 241 25.13 1.87 -0.03
CA ARG A 241 25.52 2.81 -1.11
C ARG A 241 25.17 4.27 -0.78
N GLY A 242 24.57 4.55 0.37
CA GLY A 242 24.13 5.88 0.75
C GLY A 242 23.02 6.45 -0.14
N ARG A 243 22.25 5.59 -0.83
CA ARG A 243 21.11 6.02 -1.66
C ARG A 243 20.03 6.67 -0.79
N ARG A 244 19.49 7.78 -1.25
CA ARG A 244 18.46 8.54 -0.51
C ARG A 244 17.36 8.97 -1.45
N ILE A 245 16.15 9.14 -0.90
CA ILE A 245 15.04 9.80 -1.59
C ILE A 245 15.42 11.27 -1.76
N THR A 246 15.28 11.77 -2.98
CA THR A 246 15.71 13.14 -3.36
C THR A 246 14.55 14.14 -3.47
N CYS A 247 13.30 13.64 -3.50
CA CYS A 247 12.11 14.50 -3.50
C CYS A 247 11.63 14.79 -2.07
N PRO A 248 10.78 15.82 -1.87
CA PRO A 248 10.14 16.07 -0.57
C PRO A 248 9.39 14.85 -0.06
N LEU A 249 9.61 14.50 1.22
CA LEU A 249 9.00 13.37 1.89
C LEU A 249 8.21 13.84 3.11
N LEU A 250 6.96 13.37 3.23
CA LEU A 250 6.12 13.50 4.41
C LEU A 250 5.96 12.11 5.04
N ALA A 251 6.38 11.95 6.29
CA ALA A 251 6.12 10.74 7.08
C ALA A 251 5.04 11.04 8.11
N LEU A 252 4.00 10.23 8.12
CA LEU A 252 2.89 10.30 9.07
C LEU A 252 2.74 8.94 9.75
N TRP A 253 2.52 8.96 11.06
CA TRP A 253 2.20 7.76 11.83
C TRP A 253 1.24 8.09 12.96
N SER A 254 0.52 7.08 13.44
CA SER A 254 -0.33 7.20 14.61
C SER A 254 0.51 7.42 15.86
N ALA A 255 0.25 8.50 16.59
CA ALA A 255 0.94 8.77 17.86
C ALA A 255 0.69 7.70 18.92
N GLN A 256 -0.41 6.97 18.84
CA GLN A 256 -0.78 5.87 19.74
C GLN A 256 -0.50 4.48 19.13
N GLY A 257 -0.10 4.44 17.86
CA GLY A 257 0.25 3.20 17.18
C GLY A 257 1.63 2.67 17.56
N PRO A 258 1.95 1.44 17.16
CA PRO A 258 3.25 0.82 17.46
C PRO A 258 4.44 1.67 16.98
N LEU A 259 4.36 2.29 15.82
CA LEU A 259 5.47 3.10 15.30
C LEU A 259 5.73 4.33 16.19
N GLY A 260 4.69 5.04 16.60
CA GLY A 260 4.83 6.22 17.44
C GLY A 260 5.29 5.93 18.87
N THR A 261 5.09 4.69 19.35
CA THR A 261 5.42 4.27 20.72
C THR A 261 6.73 3.49 20.83
N TRP A 262 7.18 2.82 19.74
CA TRP A 262 8.37 1.95 19.78
C TRP A 262 9.58 2.53 19.07
N TYR A 263 9.37 3.51 18.17
CA TYR A 263 10.44 4.07 17.34
C TYR A 263 10.42 5.60 17.41
N GLU A 264 11.60 6.19 17.38
CA GLU A 264 11.73 7.63 17.24
C GLU A 264 11.64 8.04 15.76
N ALA A 265 11.04 9.20 15.48
CA ALA A 265 10.89 9.73 14.11
C ALA A 265 12.24 9.88 13.36
N ALA A 266 13.33 10.04 14.12
CA ALA A 266 14.68 10.18 13.58
C ALA A 266 15.28 8.86 13.09
N ASP A 267 14.72 7.72 13.47
CA ASP A 267 15.29 6.39 13.21
C ASP A 267 15.15 5.95 11.75
N GLY A 268 14.29 6.58 10.96
CA GLY A 268 14.10 6.29 9.54
C GLY A 268 14.90 7.18 8.56
N ARG A 269 15.97 7.84 9.01
CA ARG A 269 16.77 8.75 8.17
C ARG A 269 17.89 8.06 7.42
#